data_d432d1be8e0dba49671e762453e87cc7
#
_entry.id   d432d1be8e0dba49671e762453e87cc7
#
_cell.length_a   1.000
_cell.length_b   1.000
_cell.length_c   1.000
_cell.angle_alpha   90.00
_cell.angle_beta   90.00
_cell.angle_gamma   90.00
#
_symmetry.space_group_name_H-M   'P 1'
#
loop_
_entity.id
_entity.type
_entity.pdbx_description
1 polymer ?
#
loop_
_entity_poly.entity_id
_entity_poly.type
_entity_poly.pdbx_seq_one_letter_code
_entity_poly.pdbx_strand_id
1 'polypeptide(L)'
;MNGYSNPSVDAERLRMRTCSRQLRPAGAYYAARFSIGKDEEILCLRRLFSRGGNPLFLEKLVLPKHSAERKRVPLPERGSLWKLPLPGVHSTRQSLELVELERRDLRILRLREERAALCLEREYLDSEGRVIALQRVLIPEGGEEELIVER
;
A
#
# COMPACT_ATOMS: atom_id res chain seq x y z
N MET A 1 -21.26 -19.44 -24.07
CA MET A 1 -19.98 -18.93 -23.67
C MET A 1 -19.54 -19.61 -22.39
N ASN A 2 -18.50 -20.35 -22.50
CA ASN A 2 -18.11 -21.31 -21.50
C ASN A 2 -17.46 -20.62 -20.31
N GLY A 3 -18.07 -20.75 -19.14
CA GLY A 3 -17.51 -20.27 -17.88
C GLY A 3 -16.29 -21.08 -17.42
N TYR A 4 -15.41 -21.43 -18.34
CA TYR A 4 -14.16 -22.03 -17.97
C TYR A 4 -13.19 -20.93 -17.52
N SER A 5 -13.10 -20.74 -16.22
CA SER A 5 -11.93 -20.08 -15.67
C SER A 5 -10.73 -20.96 -16.01
N ASN A 6 -9.91 -20.49 -16.93
CA ASN A 6 -8.65 -21.15 -17.21
C ASN A 6 -7.79 -21.05 -15.92
N PRO A 7 -7.42 -22.18 -15.27
CA PRO A 7 -6.63 -22.12 -14.03
C PRO A 7 -5.34 -21.34 -14.18
N SER A 8 -4.77 -21.29 -15.38
CA SER A 8 -3.56 -20.50 -15.65
C SER A 8 -3.82 -18.99 -15.60
N VAL A 9 -5.00 -18.54 -16.03
CA VAL A 9 -5.39 -17.12 -15.98
C VAL A 9 -5.62 -16.69 -14.54
N ASP A 10 -6.25 -17.53 -13.72
CA ASP A 10 -6.44 -17.24 -12.30
C ASP A 10 -5.12 -17.23 -11.53
N ALA A 11 -4.17 -18.10 -11.88
CA ALA A 11 -2.84 -18.11 -11.30
C ALA A 11 -2.03 -16.86 -11.65
N GLU A 12 -2.28 -16.26 -12.81
CA GLU A 12 -1.63 -15.03 -13.27
C GLU A 12 -2.26 -13.76 -12.71
N ARG A 13 -3.41 -13.87 -12.06
CA ARG A 13 -4.10 -12.74 -11.48
C ARG A 13 -3.36 -12.18 -10.29
N LEU A 14 -3.27 -10.85 -10.24
CA LEU A 14 -2.74 -10.17 -9.07
C LEU A 14 -3.70 -10.37 -7.90
N ARG A 15 -3.19 -10.90 -6.79
CA ARG A 15 -3.92 -11.11 -5.55
C ARG A 15 -3.37 -10.27 -4.44
N MET A 16 -4.23 -9.81 -3.56
CA MET A 16 -3.86 -8.99 -2.40
C MET A 16 -4.24 -9.71 -1.11
N ARG A 17 -3.33 -9.65 -0.14
CA ARG A 17 -3.57 -10.17 1.21
C ARG A 17 -3.10 -9.13 2.23
N THR A 18 -3.94 -8.87 3.23
CA THR A 18 -3.53 -8.05 4.37
C THR A 18 -2.65 -8.86 5.30
N CYS A 19 -1.39 -8.47 5.43
CA CYS A 19 -0.40 -9.13 6.28
C CYS A 19 -0.46 -8.65 7.72
N SER A 20 -0.76 -7.37 7.92
CA SER A 20 -0.90 -6.80 9.26
C SER A 20 -1.82 -5.59 9.25
N ARG A 21 -2.50 -5.43 10.35
CA ARG A 21 -3.35 -4.28 10.65
C ARG A 21 -3.08 -3.86 12.09
N GLN A 22 -2.69 -2.62 12.30
CA GLN A 22 -2.31 -2.14 13.61
C GLN A 22 -2.80 -0.71 13.83
N LEU A 23 -3.40 -0.47 14.97
CA LEU A 23 -3.64 0.88 15.48
C LEU A 23 -2.51 1.22 16.45
N ARG A 24 -1.94 2.41 16.32
CA ARG A 24 -0.89 2.88 17.19
C ARG A 24 -0.88 4.41 17.27
N PRO A 25 -0.25 5.01 18.30
CA PRO A 25 -0.04 6.45 18.31
C PRO A 25 0.79 6.89 17.10
N ALA A 26 0.48 8.07 16.59
CA ALA A 26 1.15 8.60 15.40
C ALA A 26 2.66 8.75 15.60
N GLY A 27 3.08 9.26 16.74
CA GLY A 27 4.46 9.64 16.93
C GLY A 27 4.83 10.91 16.18
N ALA A 28 6.07 11.35 16.29
CA ALA A 28 6.49 12.63 15.74
C ALA A 28 6.41 12.69 14.22
N TYR A 29 6.84 11.64 13.54
CA TYR A 29 6.89 11.62 12.09
C TYR A 29 5.49 11.73 11.44
N TYR A 30 4.58 10.84 11.84
CA TYR A 30 3.23 10.84 11.27
C TYR A 30 2.38 12.00 11.78
N ALA A 31 2.61 12.45 13.01
CA ALA A 31 1.94 13.65 13.51
C ALA A 31 2.25 14.86 12.63
N ALA A 32 3.50 15.02 12.24
CA ALA A 32 3.91 16.10 11.34
C ALA A 32 3.31 15.92 9.93
N ARG A 33 3.32 14.69 9.40
CA ARG A 33 2.81 14.41 8.04
C ARG A 33 1.31 14.65 7.93
N PHE A 34 0.54 14.24 8.92
CA PHE A 34 -0.92 14.35 8.93
C PHE A 34 -1.47 15.61 9.62
N SER A 35 -0.60 16.41 10.20
CA SER A 35 -1.02 17.58 11.03
C SER A 35 -1.96 17.17 12.16
N ILE A 36 -1.59 16.15 12.90
CA ILE A 36 -2.32 15.63 14.06
C ILE A 36 -1.40 15.59 15.29
N GLY A 37 -1.98 15.31 16.45
CA GLY A 37 -1.22 15.13 17.68
C GLY A 37 -0.43 13.82 17.69
N LYS A 38 0.70 13.79 18.42
CA LYS A 38 1.56 12.60 18.55
C LYS A 38 0.83 11.40 19.16
N ASP A 39 -0.14 11.67 20.03
CA ASP A 39 -0.91 10.65 20.75
C ASP A 39 -2.17 10.23 20.00
N GLU A 40 -2.52 10.92 18.92
CA GLU A 40 -3.62 10.50 18.09
C GLU A 40 -3.29 9.20 17.37
N GLU A 41 -4.27 8.31 17.30
CA GLU A 41 -4.06 7.01 16.69
C GLU A 41 -4.08 7.06 15.17
N ILE A 42 -3.21 6.26 14.59
CA ILE A 42 -3.16 5.99 13.16
C ILE A 42 -3.39 4.51 12.89
N LEU A 43 -3.99 4.23 11.75
CA LEU A 43 -4.13 2.87 11.23
C LEU A 43 -2.97 2.60 10.28
N CYS A 44 -2.24 1.52 10.55
CA CYS A 44 -1.15 1.05 9.69
C CYS A 44 -1.53 -0.31 9.12
N LEU A 45 -1.49 -0.42 7.81
CA LEU A 45 -1.78 -1.64 7.09
C LEU A 45 -0.58 -2.06 6.26
N ARG A 46 -0.32 -3.37 6.22
CA ARG A 46 0.58 -3.97 5.24
C ARG A 46 -0.21 -4.94 4.38
N ARG A 47 -0.11 -4.76 3.08
CA ARG A 47 -0.81 -5.61 2.11
C ARG A 47 0.20 -6.16 1.12
N LEU A 48 0.16 -7.46 0.93
CA LEU A 48 1.04 -8.15 0.00
C LEU A 48 0.29 -8.43 -1.29
N PHE A 49 0.90 -8.02 -2.37
CA PHE A 49 0.42 -8.32 -3.73
C PHE A 49 1.26 -9.44 -4.31
N SER A 50 0.61 -10.47 -4.79
CA SER A 50 1.26 -11.66 -5.33
C SER A 50 0.58 -12.12 -6.61
N ARG A 51 1.33 -12.89 -7.40
CA ARG A 51 0.85 -13.51 -8.63
C ARG A 51 1.34 -14.95 -8.69
N GLY A 52 0.41 -15.89 -8.88
CA GLY A 52 0.76 -17.31 -8.90
C GLY A 52 1.47 -17.79 -7.63
N GLY A 53 1.14 -17.23 -6.47
CA GLY A 53 1.79 -17.53 -5.20
C GLY A 53 3.13 -16.82 -4.97
N ASN A 54 3.62 -16.04 -5.95
CA ASN A 54 4.87 -15.31 -5.83
C ASN A 54 4.64 -13.89 -5.36
N PRO A 55 5.25 -13.48 -4.23
CA PRO A 55 5.18 -12.09 -3.77
C PRO A 55 5.80 -11.14 -4.79
N LEU A 56 5.10 -10.05 -5.10
CA LEU A 56 5.57 -9.04 -6.05
C LEU A 56 5.81 -7.68 -5.41
N PHE A 57 4.82 -7.19 -4.67
CA PHE A 57 4.85 -5.85 -4.07
C PHE A 57 4.37 -5.90 -2.64
N LEU A 58 4.94 -5.04 -1.82
CA LEU A 58 4.45 -4.82 -0.46
C LEU A 58 3.97 -3.38 -0.34
N GLU A 59 2.72 -3.21 0.02
CA GLU A 59 2.13 -1.90 0.27
C GLU A 59 2.07 -1.62 1.76
N LYS A 60 2.45 -0.42 2.15
CA LYS A 60 2.24 0.12 3.49
C LYS A 60 1.28 1.30 3.37
N LEU A 61 0.12 1.18 3.98
CA LEU A 61 -0.88 2.23 4.00
C LEU A 61 -1.04 2.75 5.41
N VAL A 62 -0.94 4.05 5.56
CA VAL A 62 -1.08 4.72 6.85
C VAL A 62 -2.10 5.84 6.73
N LEU A 63 -3.04 5.88 7.65
CA LEU A 63 -4.03 6.96 7.70
C LEU A 63 -4.47 7.20 9.15
N PRO A 64 -4.87 8.44 9.49
CA PRO A 64 -5.42 8.72 10.81
C PRO A 64 -6.66 7.86 11.08
N LYS A 65 -6.75 7.31 12.28
CA LYS A 65 -7.88 6.49 12.71
C LYS A 65 -9.21 7.22 12.52
N HIS A 66 -9.24 8.48 12.88
CA HIS A 66 -10.41 9.34 12.72
C HIS A 66 -10.91 9.40 11.26
N SER A 67 -9.99 9.52 10.32
CA SER A 67 -10.34 9.51 8.89
C SER A 67 -10.85 8.14 8.45
N ALA A 68 -10.23 7.06 8.95
CA ALA A 68 -10.63 5.70 8.62
C ALA A 68 -12.04 5.39 9.12
N GLU A 69 -12.39 5.81 10.33
CA GLU A 69 -13.72 5.59 10.92
C GLU A 69 -14.80 6.42 10.28
N ARG A 70 -14.55 7.71 10.07
CA ARG A 70 -15.54 8.63 9.49
C ARG A 70 -15.92 8.26 8.07
N LYS A 71 -14.97 7.79 7.31
CA LYS A 71 -15.14 7.57 5.87
C LYS A 71 -15.47 6.13 5.52
N ARG A 72 -15.52 5.23 6.52
CA ARG A 72 -15.76 3.79 6.30
C ARG A 72 -15.05 3.31 5.05
N VAL A 73 -13.73 3.54 4.99
CA VAL A 73 -12.96 3.17 3.82
C VAL A 73 -13.03 1.66 3.69
N PRO A 74 -13.80 1.13 2.73
CA PRO A 74 -13.69 -0.27 2.42
C PRO A 74 -12.32 -0.44 1.78
N LEU A 75 -11.41 -1.06 2.52
CA LEU A 75 -10.16 -1.49 1.93
C LEU A 75 -10.55 -2.66 1.03
N PRO A 76 -10.55 -2.47 -0.29
CA PRO A 76 -10.99 -3.54 -1.16
C PRO A 76 -10.02 -4.71 -1.02
N GLU A 77 -10.57 -5.89 -0.78
CA GLU A 77 -9.82 -7.14 -0.84
C GLU A 77 -9.28 -7.40 -2.24
N ARG A 78 -9.87 -6.72 -3.22
CA ARG A 78 -9.48 -6.75 -4.62
C ARG A 78 -9.42 -5.32 -5.11
N GLY A 79 -8.33 -4.94 -5.71
CA GLY A 79 -8.24 -3.60 -6.25
C GLY A 79 -6.90 -3.30 -6.88
N SER A 80 -6.93 -2.30 -7.71
CA SER A 80 -5.74 -1.73 -8.30
C SER A 80 -4.88 -1.11 -7.21
N LEU A 81 -3.58 -1.30 -7.30
CA LEU A 81 -2.59 -0.59 -6.50
C LEU A 81 -2.75 0.94 -6.57
N TRP A 82 -3.40 1.40 -7.61
CA TRP A 82 -3.46 2.81 -7.98
C TRP A 82 -4.73 3.52 -7.54
N LYS A 83 -5.73 2.77 -7.09
CA LYS A 83 -7.01 3.35 -6.70
C LYS A 83 -7.39 2.93 -5.30
N LEU A 84 -7.00 3.75 -4.33
CA LEU A 84 -7.63 3.68 -3.03
C LEU A 84 -8.94 4.47 -3.11
N PRO A 85 -10.08 3.84 -2.83
CA PRO A 85 -11.36 4.54 -2.81
C PRO A 85 -11.48 5.35 -1.53
N LEU A 86 -10.64 6.38 -1.39
CA LEU A 86 -10.67 7.28 -0.25
C LEU A 86 -11.59 8.46 -0.54
N PRO A 87 -12.71 8.58 0.16
CA PRO A 87 -13.55 9.78 0.04
C PRO A 87 -12.79 11.04 0.45
N GLY A 88 -13.03 12.13 -0.25
CA GLY A 88 -12.43 13.42 0.06
C GLY A 88 -11.05 13.66 -0.54
N VAL A 89 -10.54 12.74 -1.35
CA VAL A 89 -9.30 12.98 -2.08
C VAL A 89 -9.55 13.99 -3.18
N HIS A 90 -8.80 15.08 -3.13
CA HIS A 90 -8.82 16.14 -4.14
C HIS A 90 -7.65 15.98 -5.12
N SER A 91 -6.48 15.63 -4.61
CA SER A 91 -5.27 15.47 -5.40
C SER A 91 -4.32 14.45 -4.76
N THR A 92 -3.33 14.03 -5.53
CA THR A 92 -2.27 13.13 -5.05
C THR A 92 -0.91 13.70 -5.43
N ARG A 93 0.08 13.44 -4.58
CA ARG A 93 1.49 13.68 -4.90
C ARG A 93 2.23 12.37 -4.85
N GLN A 94 3.14 12.17 -5.78
CA GLN A 94 3.93 10.96 -5.87
C GLN A 94 5.41 11.27 -5.85
N SER A 95 6.18 10.40 -5.22
CA SER A 95 7.63 10.40 -5.29
C SER A 95 8.14 8.98 -5.44
N LEU A 96 9.30 8.84 -6.02
CA LEU A 96 9.95 7.55 -6.23
C LEU A 96 11.38 7.65 -5.71
N GLU A 97 11.77 6.70 -4.87
CA GLU A 97 13.14 6.65 -4.33
C GLU A 97 13.61 5.21 -4.18
N LEU A 98 14.92 5.02 -4.14
CA LEU A 98 15.52 3.75 -3.77
C LEU A 98 15.60 3.66 -2.26
N VAL A 99 15.17 2.54 -1.71
CA VAL A 99 15.21 2.27 -0.27
C VAL A 99 15.79 0.88 -0.01
N GLU A 100 16.38 0.72 1.17
CA GLU A 100 16.74 -0.61 1.65
C GLU A 100 15.53 -1.23 2.34
N LEU A 101 15.29 -2.51 2.04
CA LEU A 101 14.20 -3.25 2.66
C LEU A 101 14.58 -3.68 4.07
N GLU A 102 13.68 -3.44 5.02
CA GLU A 102 13.82 -3.94 6.39
C GLU A 102 13.65 -5.47 6.44
N ARG A 103 14.19 -6.10 7.48
CA ARG A 103 14.09 -7.56 7.64
C ARG A 103 12.67 -8.08 7.58
N ARG A 104 11.73 -7.35 8.17
CA ARG A 104 10.32 -7.73 8.15
C ARG A 104 9.76 -7.73 6.73
N ASP A 105 10.12 -6.73 5.95
CA ASP A 105 9.68 -6.61 4.56
C ASP A 105 10.30 -7.71 3.68
N LEU A 106 11.58 -8.00 3.90
CA LEU A 106 12.27 -9.10 3.22
C LEU A 106 11.58 -10.44 3.48
N ARG A 107 11.18 -10.71 4.71
CA ARG A 107 10.47 -11.95 5.06
C ARG A 107 9.12 -12.05 4.39
N ILE A 108 8.35 -10.98 4.40
CA ILE A 108 7.02 -10.95 3.75
C ILE A 108 7.16 -11.17 2.25
N LEU A 109 8.15 -10.53 1.63
CA LEU A 109 8.43 -10.66 0.20
C LEU A 109 9.20 -11.94 -0.16
N ARG A 110 9.57 -12.76 0.83
CA ARG A 110 10.36 -13.99 0.67
C ARG A 110 11.69 -13.77 -0.04
N LEU A 111 12.35 -12.66 0.29
CA LEU A 111 13.67 -12.34 -0.20
C LEU A 111 14.73 -12.77 0.82
N ARG A 112 15.80 -13.40 0.36
CA ARG A 112 16.83 -13.97 1.22
C ARG A 112 17.97 -13.02 1.58
N GLU A 113 18.19 -12.01 0.74
CA GLU A 113 19.29 -11.08 0.88
C GLU A 113 18.79 -9.65 1.04
N GLU A 114 19.60 -8.82 1.69
CA GLU A 114 19.35 -7.40 1.72
C GLU A 114 19.32 -6.86 0.29
N ARG A 115 18.20 -6.27 -0.09
CA ARG A 115 18.00 -5.71 -1.42
C ARG A 115 17.46 -4.31 -1.33
N ALA A 116 17.93 -3.48 -2.24
CA ALA A 116 17.27 -2.23 -2.53
C ALA A 116 15.95 -2.52 -3.27
N ALA A 117 14.99 -1.67 -3.04
CA ALA A 117 13.71 -1.68 -3.73
C ALA A 117 13.37 -0.27 -4.16
N LEU A 118 12.57 -0.15 -5.20
CA LEU A 118 11.92 1.11 -5.49
C LEU A 118 10.78 1.31 -4.50
N CYS A 119 10.71 2.49 -3.91
CA CYS A 119 9.58 2.89 -3.07
C CYS A 119 8.80 3.97 -3.80
N LEU A 120 7.60 3.64 -4.22
CA LEU A 120 6.65 4.61 -4.71
C LEU A 120 5.85 5.11 -3.51
N GLU A 121 6.01 6.37 -3.16
CA GLU A 121 5.22 7.00 -2.11
C GLU A 121 4.16 7.90 -2.72
N ARG A 122 2.93 7.74 -2.27
CA ARG A 122 1.82 8.57 -2.68
C ARG A 122 1.16 9.20 -1.47
N GLU A 123 1.05 10.53 -1.51
CA GLU A 123 0.27 11.28 -0.55
C GLU A 123 -1.10 11.58 -1.15
N TYR A 124 -2.14 11.28 -0.40
CA TYR A 124 -3.52 11.62 -0.76
C TYR A 124 -3.90 12.90 -0.03
N LEU A 125 -4.29 13.91 -0.78
CA LEU A 125 -4.54 15.25 -0.26
C LEU A 125 -6.02 15.61 -0.38
N ASP A 126 -6.54 16.28 0.64
CA ASP A 126 -7.89 16.85 0.58
C ASP A 126 -7.89 18.20 -0.18
N SER A 127 -9.06 18.85 -0.25
CA SER A 127 -9.22 20.13 -0.94
C SER A 127 -8.43 21.28 -0.31
N GLU A 128 -8.02 21.13 0.95
CA GLU A 128 -7.21 22.12 1.67
C GLU A 128 -5.72 21.83 1.62
N GLY A 129 -5.34 20.78 0.90
CA GLY A 129 -3.95 20.37 0.78
C GLY A 129 -3.42 19.58 1.97
N ARG A 130 -4.29 19.09 2.87
CA ARG A 130 -3.88 18.24 3.97
C ARG A 130 -3.72 16.81 3.53
N VAL A 131 -2.71 16.14 4.06
CA VAL A 131 -2.48 14.71 3.80
C VAL A 131 -3.48 13.90 4.61
N ILE A 132 -4.29 13.10 3.93
CA ILE A 132 -5.30 12.24 4.56
C ILE A 132 -4.93 10.76 4.55
N ALA A 133 -3.97 10.38 3.72
CA ALA A 133 -3.40 9.03 3.71
C ALA A 133 -2.04 9.03 3.06
N LEU A 134 -1.20 8.10 3.48
CA LEU A 134 0.11 7.82 2.89
C LEU A 134 0.14 6.38 2.42
N GLN A 135 0.52 6.19 1.17
CA GLN A 135 0.69 4.87 0.57
C GLN A 135 2.12 4.72 0.10
N ARG A 136 2.78 3.66 0.55
CA ARG A 136 4.12 3.31 0.09
C ARG A 136 4.07 1.93 -0.54
N VAL A 137 4.52 1.84 -1.78
CA VAL A 137 4.61 0.56 -2.48
C VAL A 137 6.08 0.22 -2.65
N LEU A 138 6.50 -0.88 -2.02
CA LEU A 138 7.86 -1.40 -2.12
C LEU A 138 7.92 -2.39 -3.27
N ILE A 139 8.74 -2.07 -4.26
CA ILE A 139 8.87 -2.81 -5.51
C ILE A 139 10.29 -3.39 -5.56
N PRO A 140 10.47 -4.68 -5.25
CA PRO A 140 11.77 -5.32 -5.39
C PRO A 140 12.21 -5.33 -6.83
N GLU A 141 13.51 -5.47 -7.05
CA GLU A 141 14.07 -5.65 -8.39
C GLU A 141 13.38 -6.81 -9.12
N GLY A 142 12.97 -6.56 -10.36
CA GLY A 142 12.20 -7.50 -11.17
C GLY A 142 10.70 -7.31 -11.07
N GLY A 143 10.20 -6.51 -10.11
CA GLY A 143 8.78 -6.23 -9.94
C GLY A 143 8.26 -5.06 -10.79
N GLU A 144 9.14 -4.27 -11.36
CA GLU A 144 8.78 -3.05 -12.09
C GLU A 144 7.94 -3.34 -13.34
N GLU A 145 8.23 -4.43 -14.04
CA GLU A 145 7.49 -4.82 -15.25
C GLU A 145 6.03 -5.12 -14.95
N GLU A 146 5.75 -5.66 -13.78
CA GLU A 146 4.39 -5.99 -13.35
C GLU A 146 3.52 -4.77 -13.11
N LEU A 147 4.12 -3.64 -12.71
CA LEU A 147 3.40 -2.38 -12.53
C LEU A 147 2.87 -1.81 -13.84
N ILE A 148 3.57 -2.05 -14.93
CA ILE A 148 3.19 -1.53 -16.25
C ILE A 148 1.94 -2.23 -16.76
N VAL A 149 1.77 -3.51 -16.41
CA VAL A 149 0.63 -4.33 -16.84
C VAL A 149 -0.65 -3.98 -16.09
N GLU A 150 -0.55 -3.40 -14.90
CA GLU A 150 -1.67 -3.07 -14.00
C GLU A 150 -2.37 -1.74 -14.33
N ARG A 151 -2.10 -1.14 -15.42
CA ARG A 151 -2.78 0.11 -15.82
C ARG A 151 -4.28 -0.06 -16.05
#